data_4fb008fa92a6d2d7faee5df55d150bb3
#
_entry.id   4fb008fa92a6d2d7faee5df55d150bb3
#
_cell.length_a   1.000
_cell.length_b   1.000
_cell.length_c   1.000
_cell.angle_alpha   90.00
_cell.angle_beta   90.00
_cell.angle_gamma   90.00
#
_symmetry.space_group_name_H-M   'P 1'
#
loop_
_entity.id
_entity.type
_entity.pdbx_description
1 polymer ?
#
loop_
_entity_poly.entity_id
_entity_poly.type
_entity_poly.pdbx_seq_one_letter_code
_entity_poly.pdbx_strand_id
1 'polypeptide(L)'
;MKKGGIALTFGEKIKSARLAKKLTQQQLAEKIGAKHNSVSDWEKDKSKPDMDTIELICGALDITPSYIMGTKSDEEYGNIIGNLMNEPDLLDMIEEYKLLSDDDKKAIRQIISSLNRSGRG
;
A
#
# COMPACT_ATOMS: atom_id res chain seq x y z
N MET A 1 8.32 -1.17 -20.37
CA MET A 1 8.40 -1.47 -19.81
C MET A 1 7.97 -1.35 -18.81
N LYS A 2 7.71 -1.34 -18.51
CA LYS A 2 7.37 -1.11 -17.56
C LYS A 2 8.16 -1.04 -16.65
N LYS A 3 8.10 -0.35 -15.90
CA LYS A 3 8.93 -0.29 -15.00
C LYS A 3 9.02 -1.56 -14.52
N GLY A 4 9.91 -2.13 -14.52
CA GLY A 4 10.05 -3.31 -14.15
C GLY A 4 9.86 -3.47 -12.87
N GLY A 5 9.15 -3.22 -12.48
CA GLY A 5 9.16 -3.37 -11.30
C GLY A 5 8.11 -3.50 -10.46
N ILE A 6 8.34 -3.40 -9.25
CA ILE A 6 7.38 -3.58 -8.24
C ILE A 6 7.09 -2.27 -7.57
N ALA A 7 7.67 -1.20 -8.06
CA ALA A 7 7.51 0.10 -7.42
C ALA A 7 6.20 0.75 -7.83
N LEU A 8 5.41 1.13 -6.87
CA LEU A 8 4.23 1.94 -7.07
C LEU A 8 4.50 3.33 -6.55
N THR A 9 4.03 4.34 -7.25
CA THR A 9 4.14 5.69 -6.76
C THR A 9 3.17 5.90 -5.60
N PHE A 10 3.37 7.00 -4.88
CA PHE A 10 2.46 7.37 -3.80
C PHE A 10 1.01 7.39 -4.31
N GLY A 11 0.78 8.04 -5.43
CA GLY A 11 -0.57 8.14 -5.98
C GLY A 11 -1.14 6.80 -6.40
N GLU A 12 -0.30 5.95 -6.97
CA GLU A 12 -0.74 4.62 -7.37
C GLU A 12 -1.12 3.77 -6.17
N LYS A 13 -0.42 3.96 -5.05
CA LYS A 13 -0.77 3.25 -3.83
C LYS A 13 -2.13 3.68 -3.30
N ILE A 14 -2.41 4.97 -3.34
CA ILE A 14 -3.72 5.47 -2.92
C ILE A 14 -4.81 4.88 -3.81
N LYS A 15 -4.61 4.96 -5.12
CA LYS A 15 -5.60 4.47 -6.06
C LYS A 15 -5.86 2.98 -5.87
N SER A 16 -4.79 2.21 -5.74
CA SER A 16 -4.91 0.77 -5.57
C SER A 16 -5.67 0.42 -4.30
N ALA A 17 -5.35 1.08 -3.20
CA ALA A 17 -6.03 0.82 -1.93
C ALA A 17 -7.49 1.26 -1.98
N ARG A 18 -7.75 2.39 -2.65
CA ARG A 18 -9.12 2.88 -2.81
C ARG A 18 -9.97 1.87 -3.57
N LEU A 19 -9.43 1.37 -4.68
CA LEU A 19 -10.15 0.40 -5.50
C LEU A 19 -10.36 -0.91 -4.74
N ALA A 20 -9.40 -1.31 -3.91
CA ALA A 20 -9.55 -2.51 -3.09
C ALA A 20 -10.71 -2.36 -2.10
N LYS A 21 -11.00 -1.13 -1.69
CA LYS A 21 -12.15 -0.86 -0.81
C LYS A 21 -13.42 -0.58 -1.61
N LYS A 22 -13.34 -0.62 -2.93
CA LYS A 22 -14.49 -0.39 -3.80
C LYS A 22 -15.08 1.01 -3.63
N LEU A 23 -14.18 1.98 -3.43
CA LEU A 23 -14.60 3.38 -3.28
C LEU A 23 -14.28 4.15 -4.55
N THR A 24 -15.15 5.11 -4.88
CA THR A 24 -14.83 6.09 -5.91
C THR A 24 -13.95 7.18 -5.33
N GLN A 25 -13.36 8.00 -6.17
CA GLN A 25 -12.58 9.14 -5.71
C GLN A 25 -13.45 10.07 -4.86
N GLN A 26 -14.68 10.28 -5.28
CA GLN A 26 -15.58 11.15 -4.53
C GLN A 26 -15.91 10.55 -3.17
N GLN A 27 -16.14 9.25 -3.11
CA GLN A 27 -16.44 8.60 -1.85
C GLN A 27 -15.27 8.69 -0.88
N LEU A 28 -14.06 8.52 -1.38
CA LEU A 28 -12.89 8.67 -0.51
C LEU A 28 -12.79 10.11 -0.03
N ALA A 29 -12.97 11.07 -0.93
CA ALA A 29 -12.91 12.48 -0.55
C ALA A 29 -13.92 12.80 0.55
N GLU A 30 -15.13 12.29 0.42
CA GLU A 30 -16.16 12.52 1.42
C GLU A 30 -15.79 11.92 2.77
N LYS A 31 -15.20 10.72 2.74
CA LYS A 31 -14.81 10.06 3.99
C LYS A 31 -13.79 10.85 4.78
N ILE A 32 -12.88 11.52 4.09
CA ILE A 32 -11.79 12.23 4.77
C ILE A 32 -11.97 13.74 4.78
N GLY A 33 -13.10 14.22 4.28
CA GLY A 33 -13.38 15.66 4.30
C GLY A 33 -12.55 16.44 3.29
N ALA A 34 -12.16 15.82 2.18
CA ALA A 34 -11.37 16.47 1.15
C ALA A 34 -12.24 16.74 -0.08
N LYS A 35 -11.68 17.46 -1.03
CA LYS A 35 -12.36 17.70 -2.29
C LYS A 35 -12.06 16.57 -3.26
N HIS A 36 -13.02 16.29 -4.12
CA HIS A 36 -12.88 15.25 -5.13
C HIS A 36 -11.62 15.48 -5.99
N ASN A 37 -11.41 16.72 -6.40
CA ASN A 37 -10.25 17.03 -7.23
C ASN A 37 -8.92 16.78 -6.53
N SER A 38 -8.90 16.93 -5.20
CA SER A 38 -7.69 16.66 -4.44
C SER A 38 -7.31 15.20 -4.54
N VAL A 39 -8.28 14.29 -4.39
CA VAL A 39 -8.00 12.87 -4.49
C VAL A 39 -7.47 12.53 -5.89
N SER A 40 -8.09 13.09 -6.91
CA SER A 40 -7.64 12.86 -8.28
C SER A 40 -6.19 13.31 -8.47
N ASP A 41 -5.85 14.48 -7.95
CA ASP A 41 -4.49 15.01 -8.09
C ASP A 41 -3.48 14.15 -7.34
N TRP A 42 -3.84 13.66 -6.15
CA TRP A 42 -2.95 12.79 -5.40
C TRP A 42 -2.68 11.49 -6.17
N GLU A 43 -3.72 10.92 -6.77
CA GLU A 43 -3.58 9.66 -7.49
C GLU A 43 -2.75 9.80 -8.74
N LYS A 44 -2.70 11.02 -9.30
CA LYS A 44 -1.87 11.29 -10.48
C LYS A 44 -0.50 11.84 -10.12
N ASP A 45 -0.20 11.90 -8.83
CA ASP A 45 1.06 12.43 -8.31
C ASP A 45 1.28 13.89 -8.68
N LYS A 46 0.20 14.62 -8.88
CA LYS A 46 0.29 16.07 -9.15
C LYS A 46 0.50 16.86 -7.88
N SER A 47 0.01 16.37 -6.77
CA SER A 47 0.22 17.00 -5.47
C SER A 47 0.19 15.92 -4.40
N LYS A 48 0.57 16.28 -3.19
CA LYS A 48 0.54 15.35 -2.07
C LYS A 48 -0.25 15.95 -0.92
N PRO A 49 -0.99 15.11 -0.19
CA PRO A 49 -1.68 15.59 1.00
C PRO A 49 -0.69 15.84 2.13
N ASP A 50 -1.10 16.63 3.11
CA ASP A 50 -0.28 16.84 4.29
C ASP A 50 -0.37 15.61 5.20
N MET A 51 0.41 15.62 6.29
CA MET A 51 0.48 14.45 7.16
C MET A 51 -0.85 14.12 7.81
N ASP A 52 -1.61 15.14 8.23
CA ASP A 52 -2.90 14.88 8.84
C ASP A 52 -3.84 14.21 7.86
N THR A 53 -3.82 14.66 6.61
CA THR A 53 -4.66 14.08 5.59
C THR A 53 -4.20 12.66 5.26
N ILE A 54 -2.89 12.42 5.25
CA ILE A 54 -2.37 11.08 5.02
C ILE A 54 -2.89 10.12 6.07
N GLU A 55 -2.94 10.54 7.33
CA GLU A 55 -3.48 9.69 8.39
C GLU A 55 -4.95 9.37 8.16
N LEU A 56 -5.71 10.36 7.71
CA LEU A 56 -7.13 10.13 7.40
C LEU A 56 -7.29 9.16 6.24
N ILE A 57 -6.46 9.29 5.22
CA ILE A 57 -6.48 8.37 4.08
C ILE A 57 -6.17 6.95 4.56
N CYS A 58 -5.16 6.81 5.38
CA CYS A 58 -4.77 5.50 5.88
C CYS A 58 -5.89 4.87 6.69
N GLY A 59 -6.57 5.65 7.53
CA GLY A 59 -7.69 5.13 8.28
C GLY A 59 -8.86 4.71 7.41
N ALA A 60 -9.13 5.51 6.38
CA ALA A 60 -10.25 5.22 5.48
C ALA A 60 -9.98 3.99 4.62
N LEU A 61 -8.72 3.76 4.27
CA LEU A 61 -8.36 2.69 3.34
C LEU A 61 -7.75 1.47 4.02
N ASP A 62 -7.64 1.49 5.34
CA ASP A 62 -7.06 0.38 6.10
C ASP A 62 -5.64 0.07 5.66
N ILE A 63 -4.85 1.10 5.44
CA ILE A 63 -3.43 0.93 5.11
C ILE A 63 -2.61 1.67 6.16
N THR A 64 -1.32 1.34 6.22
CA THR A 64 -0.45 1.98 7.19
C THR A 64 0.24 3.19 6.58
N PRO A 65 0.58 4.20 7.38
CA PRO A 65 1.39 5.30 6.86
C PRO A 65 2.73 4.84 6.31
N SER A 66 3.34 3.82 6.90
CA SER A 66 4.61 3.29 6.39
C SER A 66 4.47 2.76 4.98
N TYR A 67 3.37 2.08 4.70
CA TYR A 67 3.15 1.56 3.36
C TYR A 67 3.00 2.68 2.34
N ILE A 68 2.15 3.66 2.66
CA ILE A 68 1.82 4.69 1.68
C ILE A 68 2.97 5.68 1.51
N MET A 69 3.69 5.98 2.60
CA MET A 69 4.80 6.92 2.53
C MET A 69 6.07 6.30 1.95
N GLY A 70 6.14 4.97 1.98
CA GLY A 70 7.30 4.31 1.42
C GLY A 70 8.55 4.56 2.23
N THR A 71 8.52 4.25 3.52
CA THR A 71 9.73 4.37 4.34
C THR A 71 10.85 3.54 3.76
N LYS A 72 10.48 2.44 3.06
CA LYS A 72 11.41 1.72 2.21
C LYS A 72 10.83 1.74 0.82
N SER A 73 11.69 1.66 -0.19
CA SER A 73 11.20 1.57 -1.56
C SER A 73 10.53 0.21 -1.76
N ASP A 74 9.67 0.11 -2.75
CA ASP A 74 9.05 -1.17 -3.07
C ASP A 74 10.10 -2.18 -3.49
N GLU A 75 11.19 -1.72 -4.10
CA GLU A 75 12.29 -2.59 -4.44
C GLU A 75 12.92 -3.18 -3.19
N GLU A 76 13.11 -2.37 -2.16
CA GLU A 76 13.66 -2.87 -0.90
C GLU A 76 12.73 -3.89 -0.25
N TYR A 77 11.43 -3.63 -0.25
CA TYR A 77 10.48 -4.61 0.23
C TYR A 77 10.52 -5.88 -0.59
N GLY A 78 10.65 -5.75 -1.90
CA GLY A 78 10.76 -6.90 -2.78
C GLY A 78 11.96 -7.76 -2.46
N ASN A 79 13.09 -7.12 -2.18
CA ASN A 79 14.30 -7.85 -1.80
C ASN A 79 14.12 -8.59 -0.50
N ILE A 80 13.49 -7.94 0.49
CA ILE A 80 13.23 -8.57 1.77
C ILE A 80 12.34 -9.79 1.60
N ILE A 81 11.25 -9.64 0.85
CA ILE A 81 10.33 -10.74 0.62
C ILE A 81 11.00 -11.86 -0.16
N GLY A 82 11.80 -11.51 -1.17
CA GLY A 82 12.53 -12.52 -1.92
C GLY A 82 13.48 -13.32 -1.05
N ASN A 83 14.17 -12.63 -0.13
CA ASN A 83 15.04 -13.31 0.80
C ASN A 83 14.27 -14.23 1.73
N LEU A 84 13.11 -13.77 2.21
CA LEU A 84 12.27 -14.59 3.08
C LEU A 84 11.80 -15.86 2.38
N MET A 85 11.47 -15.75 1.10
CA MET A 85 11.00 -16.92 0.35
C MET A 85 12.08 -17.96 0.18
N ASN A 86 13.33 -17.57 0.32
CA ASN A 86 14.45 -18.50 0.23
C ASN A 86 14.95 -18.99 1.57
N GLU A 87 14.31 -18.59 2.65
CA GLU A 87 14.75 -18.99 3.98
C GLU A 87 14.31 -20.41 4.29
N PRO A 88 15.18 -21.19 4.91
CA PRO A 88 14.79 -22.54 5.30
C PRO A 88 13.71 -22.59 6.37
N ASP A 89 13.54 -21.51 7.14
CA ASP A 89 12.53 -21.47 8.19
C ASP A 89 11.25 -20.80 7.72
N LEU A 90 10.97 -20.81 6.45
CA LEU A 90 9.77 -20.14 5.95
C LEU A 90 8.50 -20.66 6.62
N LEU A 91 8.44 -21.97 6.88
CA LEU A 91 7.26 -22.56 7.53
C LEU A 91 7.06 -22.01 8.94
N ASP A 92 8.17 -21.82 9.66
CA ASP A 92 8.09 -21.24 11.00
C ASP A 92 7.57 -19.79 10.92
N MET A 93 8.02 -19.06 9.91
CA MET A 93 7.58 -17.69 9.73
C MET A 93 6.09 -17.63 9.40
N ILE A 94 5.60 -18.59 8.64
CA ILE A 94 4.17 -18.66 8.34
C ILE A 94 3.38 -18.87 9.63
N GLU A 95 3.86 -19.74 10.53
CA GLU A 95 3.19 -19.95 11.80
C GLU A 95 3.18 -18.68 12.63
N GLU A 96 4.28 -17.95 12.63
CA GLU A 96 4.34 -16.69 13.35
C GLU A 96 3.35 -15.67 12.77
N TYR A 97 3.24 -15.65 11.45
CA TYR A 97 2.28 -14.78 10.79
C TYR A 97 0.87 -15.06 11.29
N LYS A 98 0.53 -16.31 11.47
CA LYS A 98 -0.83 -16.67 11.91
C LYS A 98 -1.16 -16.14 13.30
N LEU A 99 -0.15 -15.84 14.08
CA LEU A 99 -0.35 -15.32 15.43
C LEU A 99 -0.46 -13.81 15.49
N LEU A 100 -0.25 -13.13 14.36
CA LEU A 100 -0.31 -11.67 14.34
C LEU A 100 -1.74 -11.17 14.46
N SER A 101 -1.87 -9.92 14.86
CA SER A 101 -3.17 -9.26 14.88
C SER A 101 -3.70 -9.13 13.45
N ASP A 102 -4.99 -8.90 13.33
CA ASP A 102 -5.60 -8.69 12.02
C ASP A 102 -5.02 -7.46 11.33
N ASP A 103 -4.72 -6.42 12.08
CA ASP A 103 -4.14 -5.21 11.51
C ASP A 103 -2.76 -5.48 10.93
N ASP A 104 -1.94 -6.23 11.66
CA ASP A 104 -0.61 -6.58 11.16
C ASP A 104 -0.69 -7.46 9.93
N LYS A 105 -1.61 -8.42 9.93
CA LYS A 105 -1.81 -9.27 8.77
C LYS A 105 -2.23 -8.46 7.54
N LYS A 106 -3.10 -7.47 7.74
CA LYS A 106 -3.51 -6.61 6.64
C LYS A 106 -2.34 -5.84 6.06
N ALA A 107 -1.50 -5.29 6.93
CA ALA A 107 -0.34 -4.54 6.48
C ALA A 107 0.57 -5.42 5.62
N ILE A 108 0.84 -6.63 6.10
CA ILE A 108 1.71 -7.55 5.37
C ILE A 108 1.06 -7.94 4.05
N ARG A 109 -0.23 -8.23 4.05
CA ARG A 109 -0.91 -8.61 2.81
C ARG A 109 -0.91 -7.49 1.78
N GLN A 110 -1.00 -6.24 2.23
CA GLN A 110 -0.96 -5.12 1.30
C GLN A 110 0.40 -5.00 0.64
N ILE A 111 1.46 -5.19 1.41
CA ILE A 111 2.81 -5.16 0.85
C ILE A 111 2.96 -6.27 -0.18
N ILE A 112 2.57 -7.47 0.16
CA ILE A 112 2.69 -8.61 -0.75
C ILE A 112 1.85 -8.38 -2.01
N SER A 113 0.64 -7.89 -1.84
CA SER A 113 -0.25 -7.65 -2.96
C SER A 113 0.32 -6.61 -3.91
N SER A 114 0.89 -5.55 -3.35
CA SER A 114 1.53 -4.50 -4.13
C SER A 114 2.69 -5.06 -4.94
N LEU A 115 3.52 -5.86 -4.31
CA LEU A 115 4.68 -6.44 -4.98
C LEU A 115 4.25 -7.41 -6.08
N ASN A 116 3.26 -8.24 -5.80
CA ASN A 116 2.76 -9.18 -6.79
C ASN A 116 2.20 -8.47 -8.00
N ARG A 117 1.42 -7.41 -7.76
CA ARG A 117 0.78 -6.68 -8.83
C ARG A 117 1.80 -6.00 -9.72
N SER A 118 2.81 -5.40 -9.12
CA SER A 118 3.85 -4.71 -9.87
C SER A 118 4.81 -5.70 -10.52
N GLY A 119 5.16 -6.73 -9.81
CA GLY A 119 6.15 -7.68 -10.28
C GLY A 119 5.67 -8.61 -11.34
N ARG A 120 4.34 -8.74 -11.46
CA ARG A 120 3.86 -9.60 -12.49
C ARG A 120 3.77 -8.95 -13.79
N GLY A 121 3.87 -7.73 -13.82
CA GLY A 121 4.02 -6.97 -15.04
C GLY A 121 3.00 -7.19 -16.07
#